data_de03cf1e015f2f1abc8ec80bc669b22e
#
_entry.id   de03cf1e015f2f1abc8ec80bc669b22e
#
_cell.length_a   1.000
_cell.length_b   1.000
_cell.length_c   1.000
_cell.angle_alpha   90.00
_cell.angle_beta   90.00
_cell.angle_gamma   90.00
#
_symmetry.space_group_name_H-M   'P 1'
#
loop_
_entity.id
_entity.type
_entity.pdbx_description
1 polymer ?
#
loop_
_entity_poly.entity_id
_entity_poly.type
_entity_poly.pdbx_seq_one_letter_code
_entity_poly.pdbx_strand_id
1 'polypeptide(L)'
;FRTRKSTSIVLIFGQKPGKLDTNGTRPAVLKHLAESGLIQKAAVDIKACPDNYPSLTGMMHPDLTAIQETVSFLLHGNLDYEFRTTVVKELHNENDFIQIGQWLKGAKAYYLQAYRDSDEVLQPGFSSYSLEELEHFRKILLTTIPLVEIRGID
;
A
#
# COMPACT_ATOMS: atom_id res chain seq x y z
N PHE A 1 -9.11 9.53 3.95
CA PHE A 1 -9.51 8.12 4.07
C PHE A 1 -8.95 7.54 5.36
N ARG A 2 -9.80 7.40 6.35
CA ARG A 2 -9.42 6.88 7.65
C ARG A 2 -10.29 5.68 8.01
N THR A 3 -9.67 4.65 8.56
CA THR A 3 -10.38 3.53 9.18
C THR A 3 -10.30 3.66 10.71
N ARG A 4 -11.24 3.02 11.43
CA ARG A 4 -11.25 3.05 12.90
C ARG A 4 -9.98 2.48 13.53
N LYS A 5 -9.28 1.60 12.81
CA LYS A 5 -8.05 0.97 13.27
C LYS A 5 -6.86 1.42 12.45
N SER A 6 -6.62 2.73 12.43
CA SER A 6 -5.42 3.27 11.81
C SER A 6 -4.22 3.01 12.73
N THR A 7 -3.74 1.77 12.74
CA THR A 7 -2.47 1.45 13.37
C THR A 7 -1.37 1.55 12.32
N SER A 8 -0.29 2.23 12.65
CA SER A 8 0.86 2.35 11.77
C SER A 8 1.57 1.01 11.55
N ILE A 9 1.45 0.09 12.52
CA ILE A 9 2.08 -1.22 12.49
C ILE A 9 1.16 -2.25 13.13
N VAL A 10 0.97 -3.37 12.44
CA VAL A 10 0.29 -4.55 12.98
C VAL A 10 1.20 -5.74 12.77
N LEU A 11 1.59 -6.39 13.86
CA LEU A 11 2.35 -7.64 13.84
C LEU A 11 1.37 -8.81 13.86
N ILE A 12 1.49 -9.70 12.87
CA ILE A 12 0.69 -10.90 12.77
C ILE A 12 1.58 -12.10 13.05
N PHE A 13 1.41 -12.70 14.22
CA PHE A 13 2.08 -13.94 14.61
C PHE A 13 1.05 -15.05 14.63
N GLY A 14 1.36 -16.15 13.98
CA GLY A 14 0.55 -17.34 13.96
C GLY A 14 1.41 -18.56 13.71
N GLN A 15 0.87 -19.58 13.04
CA GLN A 15 1.64 -20.76 12.63
C GLN A 15 2.66 -20.46 11.53
N LYS A 16 2.62 -19.24 10.95
CA LYS A 16 3.55 -18.78 9.91
C LYS A 16 4.57 -17.81 10.50
N PRO A 17 5.75 -17.66 9.85
CA PRO A 17 6.71 -16.63 10.21
C PRO A 17 6.06 -15.26 10.31
N GLY A 18 6.62 -14.39 11.12
CA GLY A 18 6.08 -13.07 11.40
C GLY A 18 5.89 -12.22 10.14
N LYS A 19 4.70 -11.67 9.97
CA LYS A 19 4.35 -10.74 8.92
C LYS A 19 3.99 -9.40 9.55
N LEU A 20 4.53 -8.32 8.98
CA LEU A 20 4.24 -6.97 9.40
C LEU A 20 3.31 -6.31 8.38
N ASP A 21 2.15 -5.83 8.82
CA ASP A 21 1.31 -4.90 8.05
C ASP A 21 1.58 -3.49 8.55
N THR A 22 1.91 -2.58 7.64
CA THR A 22 2.32 -1.22 8.01
C THR A 22 1.85 -0.20 6.97
N ASN A 23 1.65 1.05 7.41
CA ASN A 23 1.43 2.17 6.50
C ASN A 23 2.75 2.81 6.02
N GLY A 24 3.89 2.24 6.40
CA GLY A 24 5.19 2.69 5.94
C GLY A 24 5.74 3.94 6.63
N THR A 25 5.09 4.45 7.67
CA THR A 25 5.50 5.71 8.32
C THR A 25 6.57 5.54 9.39
N ARG A 26 6.98 4.30 9.67
CA ARG A 26 7.99 3.97 10.69
C ARG A 26 9.09 3.07 10.12
N PRO A 27 9.94 3.60 9.24
CA PRO A 27 11.00 2.80 8.62
C PRO A 27 12.00 2.23 9.63
N ALA A 28 12.31 2.95 10.70
CA ALA A 28 13.24 2.47 11.72
C ALA A 28 12.73 1.22 12.42
N VAL A 29 11.43 1.15 12.72
CA VAL A 29 10.81 -0.03 13.35
C VAL A 29 10.82 -1.21 12.37
N LEU A 30 10.47 -0.97 11.11
CA LEU A 30 10.50 -2.01 10.07
C LEU A 30 11.91 -2.60 9.93
N LYS A 31 12.92 -1.76 9.83
CA LYS A 31 14.31 -2.18 9.72
C LYS A 31 14.75 -3.00 10.93
N HIS A 32 14.43 -2.53 12.13
CA HIS A 32 14.78 -3.23 13.36
C HIS A 32 14.16 -4.64 13.41
N LEU A 33 12.86 -4.75 13.09
CA LEU A 33 12.16 -6.03 13.10
C LEU A 33 12.73 -6.99 12.04
N ALA A 34 13.07 -6.46 10.86
CA ALA A 34 13.65 -7.27 9.79
C ALA A 34 15.06 -7.75 10.16
N GLU A 35 15.89 -6.87 10.66
CA GLU A 35 17.29 -7.18 11.04
C GLU A 35 17.35 -8.13 12.23
N SER A 36 16.39 -8.04 13.14
CA SER A 36 16.30 -8.93 14.31
C SER A 36 15.71 -10.30 13.97
N GLY A 37 15.29 -10.54 12.73
CA GLY A 37 14.68 -11.80 12.32
C GLY A 37 13.28 -12.04 12.88
N LEU A 38 12.64 -11.00 13.43
CA LEU A 38 11.30 -11.09 14.01
C LEU A 38 10.21 -11.13 12.95
N ILE A 39 10.49 -10.63 11.76
CA ILE A 39 9.56 -10.69 10.62
C ILE A 39 10.28 -11.25 9.41
N GLN A 40 9.53 -11.95 8.56
CA GLN A 40 10.00 -12.52 7.29
C GLN A 40 9.34 -11.87 6.09
N LYS A 41 8.24 -11.13 6.31
CA LYS A 41 7.50 -10.45 5.25
C LYS A 41 6.88 -9.15 5.76
N ALA A 42 6.84 -8.14 4.90
CA ALA A 42 6.11 -6.89 5.15
C ALA A 42 5.06 -6.65 4.07
N ALA A 43 3.90 -6.16 4.47
CA ALA A 43 2.89 -5.64 3.56
C ALA A 43 2.71 -4.15 3.85
N VAL A 44 2.93 -3.32 2.84
CA VAL A 44 2.91 -1.87 2.99
C VAL A 44 1.73 -1.28 2.24
N ASP A 45 0.96 -0.49 2.97
CA ASP A 45 -0.21 0.20 2.46
C ASP A 45 0.24 1.49 1.75
N ILE A 46 0.10 1.52 0.44
CA ILE A 46 0.39 2.70 -0.38
C ILE A 46 -0.93 3.44 -0.58
N LYS A 47 -1.05 4.61 0.01
CA LYS A 47 -2.32 5.36 0.02
C LYS A 47 -2.60 6.05 -1.31
N ALA A 48 -1.57 6.54 -2.00
CA ALA A 48 -1.68 7.27 -3.26
C ALA A 48 -0.31 7.38 -3.93
N CYS A 49 -0.24 8.05 -5.08
CA CYS A 49 1.05 8.54 -5.57
C CYS A 49 1.57 9.65 -4.62
N PRO A 50 2.88 9.89 -4.59
CA PRO A 50 3.47 10.84 -3.64
C PRO A 50 2.81 12.23 -3.65
N ASP A 51 2.46 12.73 -4.81
CA ASP A 51 1.85 14.06 -4.94
C ASP A 51 0.47 14.18 -4.29
N ASN A 52 -0.25 13.06 -4.18
CA ASN A 52 -1.60 13.04 -3.64
C ASN A 52 -1.67 12.59 -2.17
N TYR A 53 -0.54 12.22 -1.55
CA TYR A 53 -0.52 11.86 -0.14
C TYR A 53 -1.11 12.94 0.78
N PRO A 54 -0.83 14.25 0.56
CA PRO A 54 -1.39 15.30 1.41
C PRO A 54 -2.91 15.28 1.49
N SER A 55 -3.58 15.13 0.35
CA SER A 55 -5.04 15.17 0.31
C SER A 55 -5.67 13.93 0.95
N LEU A 56 -4.99 12.80 0.95
CA LEU A 56 -5.51 11.54 1.48
C LEU A 56 -5.25 11.34 2.96
N THR A 57 -4.15 11.89 3.46
CA THR A 57 -3.81 11.75 4.89
C THR A 57 -4.37 12.87 5.74
N GLY A 58 -4.93 13.91 5.14
CA GLY A 58 -5.44 15.09 5.84
C GLY A 58 -4.34 15.96 6.45
N MET A 59 -3.10 15.73 6.11
CA MET A 59 -1.96 16.52 6.57
C MET A 59 -1.61 17.57 5.54
N MET A 60 -1.42 18.82 5.97
CA MET A 60 -1.07 19.91 5.05
C MET A 60 0.32 19.73 4.44
N HIS A 61 1.25 19.17 5.22
CA HIS A 61 2.62 18.90 4.78
C HIS A 61 3.03 17.52 5.27
N PRO A 62 2.58 16.44 4.60
CA PRO A 62 2.97 15.11 5.02
C PRO A 62 4.46 14.93 4.81
N ASP A 63 5.11 14.35 5.79
CA ASP A 63 6.49 13.94 5.67
C ASP A 63 6.56 12.65 4.83
N LEU A 64 6.80 12.81 3.55
CA LEU A 64 6.96 11.70 2.63
C LEU A 64 8.29 10.98 2.81
N THR A 65 9.22 11.56 3.55
CA THR A 65 10.55 10.98 3.77
C THR A 65 10.45 9.59 4.37
N ALA A 66 9.58 9.42 5.36
CA ALA A 66 9.40 8.13 6.03
C ALA A 66 8.91 7.03 5.07
N ILE A 67 7.85 7.31 4.30
CA ILE A 67 7.33 6.31 3.36
C ILE A 67 8.33 6.04 2.23
N GLN A 68 9.03 7.04 1.75
CA GLN A 68 10.07 6.88 0.74
C GLN A 68 11.24 6.04 1.25
N GLU A 69 11.63 6.22 2.50
CA GLU A 69 12.66 5.42 3.14
C GLU A 69 12.23 3.95 3.29
N THR A 70 10.98 3.71 3.68
CA THR A 70 10.40 2.36 3.75
C THR A 70 10.41 1.70 2.38
N VAL A 71 9.96 2.40 1.34
CA VAL A 71 9.95 1.88 -0.04
C VAL A 71 11.37 1.55 -0.49
N SER A 72 12.31 2.45 -0.28
CA SER A 72 13.70 2.23 -0.67
C SER A 72 14.33 1.02 0.04
N PHE A 73 14.08 0.89 1.34
CA PHE A 73 14.55 -0.25 2.12
C PHE A 73 14.03 -1.58 1.56
N LEU A 74 12.76 -1.64 1.21
CA LEU A 74 12.15 -2.86 0.67
C LEU A 74 12.65 -3.17 -0.75
N LEU A 75 12.72 -2.15 -1.61
CA LEU A 75 13.17 -2.34 -3.00
C LEU A 75 14.62 -2.83 -3.10
N HIS A 76 15.49 -2.40 -2.19
CA HIS A 76 16.92 -2.69 -2.23
C HIS A 76 17.36 -3.74 -1.20
N GLY A 77 16.45 -4.22 -0.36
CA GLY A 77 16.76 -5.16 0.70
C GLY A 77 16.44 -6.61 0.35
N ASN A 78 16.54 -7.46 1.37
CA ASN A 78 16.34 -8.91 1.23
C ASN A 78 15.04 -9.40 1.87
N LEU A 79 14.30 -8.52 2.54
CA LEU A 79 13.03 -8.89 3.15
C LEU A 79 12.00 -9.14 2.07
N ASP A 80 11.18 -10.18 2.22
CA ASP A 80 10.02 -10.39 1.36
C ASP A 80 8.96 -9.34 1.66
N TYR A 81 8.26 -8.87 0.62
CA TYR A 81 7.28 -7.80 0.79
C TYR A 81 6.24 -7.78 -0.32
N GLU A 82 5.16 -7.07 -0.04
CA GLU A 82 4.17 -6.65 -1.02
C GLU A 82 3.75 -5.21 -0.74
N PHE A 83 3.41 -4.48 -1.79
CA PHE A 83 2.71 -3.21 -1.68
C PHE A 83 1.25 -3.42 -2.03
N ARG A 84 0.36 -2.63 -1.43
CA ARG A 84 -1.06 -2.70 -1.72
C ARG A 84 -1.72 -1.33 -1.60
N THR A 85 -2.77 -1.12 -2.38
CA THR A 85 -3.62 0.07 -2.29
C THR A 85 -5.07 -0.35 -2.29
N THR A 86 -5.84 0.16 -1.33
CA THR A 86 -7.30 0.08 -1.41
C THR A 86 -7.76 1.17 -2.37
N VAL A 87 -8.33 0.77 -3.50
CA VAL A 87 -8.64 1.66 -4.62
C VAL A 87 -10.04 2.22 -4.45
N VAL A 88 -10.13 3.54 -4.34
CA VAL A 88 -11.38 4.27 -4.14
C VAL A 88 -11.59 5.22 -5.31
N LYS A 89 -12.76 5.17 -5.92
CA LYS A 89 -13.06 5.89 -7.17
C LYS A 89 -12.89 7.41 -7.01
N GLU A 90 -13.28 7.94 -5.88
CA GLU A 90 -13.21 9.38 -5.59
C GLU A 90 -11.80 9.87 -5.24
N LEU A 91 -10.88 8.96 -4.90
CA LEU A 91 -9.54 9.31 -4.44
C LEU A 91 -8.44 8.96 -5.44
N HIS A 92 -8.68 8.02 -6.34
CA HIS A 92 -7.66 7.48 -7.23
C HIS A 92 -8.12 7.54 -8.69
N ASN A 93 -7.22 7.91 -9.58
CA ASN A 93 -7.45 7.91 -11.01
C ASN A 93 -6.29 7.23 -11.74
N GLU A 94 -6.38 7.13 -13.05
CA GLU A 94 -5.36 6.51 -13.88
C GLU A 94 -3.97 7.11 -13.66
N ASN A 95 -3.89 8.44 -13.53
CA ASN A 95 -2.60 9.11 -13.35
C ASN A 95 -1.93 8.71 -12.03
N ASP A 96 -2.70 8.46 -10.97
CA ASP A 96 -2.14 7.95 -9.72
C ASP A 96 -1.39 6.64 -9.94
N PHE A 97 -1.97 5.72 -10.71
CA PHE A 97 -1.36 4.40 -10.95
C PHE A 97 -0.17 4.48 -11.89
N ILE A 98 -0.17 5.40 -12.83
CA ILE A 98 1.01 5.67 -13.66
C ILE A 98 2.18 6.10 -12.77
N GLN A 99 1.94 7.06 -11.87
CA GLN A 99 2.98 7.57 -10.99
C GLN A 99 3.41 6.53 -9.94
N ILE A 100 2.46 5.78 -9.36
CA ILE A 100 2.78 4.69 -8.43
C ILE A 100 3.65 3.65 -9.13
N GLY A 101 3.32 3.27 -10.35
CA GLY A 101 4.10 2.30 -11.11
C GLY A 101 5.54 2.74 -11.35
N GLN A 102 5.75 4.03 -11.59
CA GLN A 102 7.10 4.58 -11.74
C GLN A 102 7.84 4.65 -10.40
N TRP A 103 7.15 5.08 -9.35
CA TRP A 103 7.73 5.16 -8.00
C TRP A 103 8.16 3.80 -7.48
N LEU A 104 7.32 2.78 -7.67
CA LEU A 104 7.55 1.43 -7.17
C LEU A 104 8.18 0.50 -8.21
N LYS A 105 8.77 1.04 -9.26
CA LYS A 105 9.39 0.26 -10.33
C LYS A 105 10.34 -0.79 -9.78
N GLY A 106 10.17 -2.03 -10.21
CA GLY A 106 10.98 -3.15 -9.77
C GLY A 106 10.50 -3.82 -8.48
N ALA A 107 9.39 -3.36 -7.90
CA ALA A 107 8.80 -4.01 -6.74
C ALA A 107 8.43 -5.46 -7.05
N LYS A 108 8.51 -6.35 -6.05
CA LYS A 108 8.21 -7.77 -6.22
C LYS A 108 6.74 -8.03 -6.52
N ALA A 109 5.85 -7.35 -5.80
CA ALA A 109 4.42 -7.58 -5.90
C ALA A 109 3.63 -6.34 -5.49
N TYR A 110 2.52 -6.12 -6.17
CA TYR A 110 1.57 -5.05 -5.87
C TYR A 110 0.15 -5.58 -5.96
N TYR A 111 -0.70 -5.17 -5.01
CA TYR A 111 -2.10 -5.62 -4.96
C TYR A 111 -3.04 -4.42 -4.98
N LEU A 112 -3.95 -4.43 -5.95
CA LEU A 112 -5.08 -3.53 -6.02
C LEU A 112 -6.23 -4.16 -5.22
N GLN A 113 -6.57 -3.57 -4.10
CA GLN A 113 -7.65 -4.06 -3.26
C GLN A 113 -8.92 -3.29 -3.55
N ALA A 114 -9.98 -3.98 -3.97
CA ALA A 114 -11.26 -3.35 -4.22
C ALA A 114 -11.83 -2.78 -2.92
N TYR A 115 -12.30 -1.54 -3.00
CA TYR A 115 -12.95 -0.89 -1.86
C TYR A 115 -14.28 -1.57 -1.57
N ARG A 116 -14.54 -1.77 -0.29
CA ARG A 116 -15.86 -2.22 0.20
C ARG A 116 -16.31 -1.27 1.29
N ASP A 117 -17.57 -0.86 1.19
CA ASP A 117 -18.19 -0.08 2.26
C ASP A 117 -18.34 -0.96 3.50
N SER A 118 -17.86 -0.47 4.63
CA SER A 118 -17.90 -1.20 5.89
C SER A 118 -18.02 -0.23 7.07
N ASP A 119 -18.42 -0.75 8.22
CA ASP A 119 -18.53 0.02 9.46
C ASP A 119 -17.18 0.59 9.93
N GLU A 120 -16.10 0.11 9.39
CA GLU A 120 -14.76 0.60 9.74
C GLU A 120 -14.37 1.87 8.97
N VAL A 121 -15.13 2.26 7.97
CA VAL A 121 -14.87 3.45 7.16
C VAL A 121 -15.53 4.66 7.83
N LEU A 122 -14.71 5.66 8.19
CA LEU A 122 -15.18 6.86 8.90
C LEU A 122 -15.78 7.91 7.96
N GLN A 123 -15.59 7.78 6.65
CA GLN A 123 -16.11 8.73 5.66
C GLN A 123 -17.02 7.99 4.67
N PRO A 124 -18.35 8.15 4.79
CA PRO A 124 -19.27 7.57 3.82
C PRO A 124 -19.19 8.30 2.46
N GLY A 125 -19.72 7.68 1.42
CA GLY A 125 -19.80 8.28 0.10
C GLY A 125 -18.70 7.85 -0.86
N PHE A 126 -17.83 6.93 -0.46
CA PHE A 126 -16.85 6.34 -1.37
C PHE A 126 -17.46 5.18 -2.16
N SER A 127 -16.96 5.00 -3.37
CA SER A 127 -17.38 3.91 -4.24
C SER A 127 -16.17 3.16 -4.82
N SER A 128 -16.41 1.94 -5.27
CA SER A 128 -15.37 1.11 -5.86
C SER A 128 -15.43 1.18 -7.39
N TYR A 129 -14.28 0.96 -8.01
CA TYR A 129 -14.20 0.73 -9.45
C TYR A 129 -14.73 -0.65 -9.80
N SER A 130 -15.18 -0.81 -11.05
CA SER A 130 -15.54 -2.12 -11.57
C SER A 130 -14.28 -2.98 -11.77
N LEU A 131 -14.48 -4.30 -11.93
CA LEU A 131 -13.39 -5.20 -12.23
C LEU A 131 -12.66 -4.79 -13.53
N GLU A 132 -13.41 -4.38 -14.55
CA GLU A 132 -12.83 -3.93 -15.82
C GLU A 132 -11.91 -2.71 -15.63
N GLU A 133 -12.35 -1.75 -14.84
CA GLU A 133 -11.56 -0.56 -14.51
C GLU A 133 -10.31 -0.92 -13.71
N LEU A 134 -10.43 -1.82 -12.73
CA LEU A 134 -9.29 -2.30 -11.95
C LEU A 134 -8.30 -3.07 -12.82
N GLU A 135 -8.78 -3.86 -13.79
CA GLU A 135 -7.92 -4.55 -14.75
C GLU A 135 -7.14 -3.56 -15.62
N HIS A 136 -7.74 -2.44 -15.96
CA HIS A 136 -7.05 -1.37 -16.70
C HIS A 136 -5.88 -0.81 -15.87
N PHE A 137 -6.10 -0.52 -14.60
CA PHE A 137 -5.03 -0.05 -13.70
C PHE A 137 -3.96 -1.12 -13.50
N ARG A 138 -4.37 -2.37 -13.40
CA ARG A 138 -3.44 -3.50 -13.28
C ARG A 138 -2.48 -3.55 -14.49
N LYS A 139 -2.98 -3.38 -15.70
CA LYS A 139 -2.16 -3.36 -16.91
C LYS A 139 -1.14 -2.23 -16.90
N ILE A 140 -1.53 -1.05 -16.42
CA ILE A 140 -0.62 0.08 -16.26
C ILE A 140 0.54 -0.28 -15.31
N LEU A 141 0.21 -0.85 -14.16
CA LEU A 141 1.21 -1.22 -13.15
C LEU A 141 2.13 -2.35 -13.62
N LEU A 142 1.63 -3.27 -14.43
CA LEU A 142 2.43 -4.38 -14.97
C LEU A 142 3.54 -3.92 -15.91
N THR A 143 3.51 -2.68 -16.39
CA THR A 143 4.62 -2.15 -17.21
C THR A 143 5.91 -1.99 -16.41
N THR A 144 5.84 -1.88 -15.10
CA THR A 144 7.00 -1.64 -14.23
C THR A 144 7.11 -2.63 -13.07
N ILE A 145 6.05 -3.35 -12.74
CA ILE A 145 5.98 -4.28 -11.61
C ILE A 145 5.61 -5.67 -12.14
N PRO A 146 6.41 -6.72 -11.86
CA PRO A 146 6.20 -8.04 -12.47
C PRO A 146 4.96 -8.78 -12.00
N LEU A 147 4.51 -8.56 -10.76
CA LEU A 147 3.33 -9.22 -10.22
C LEU A 147 2.35 -8.15 -9.71
N VAL A 148 1.21 -8.05 -10.36
CA VAL A 148 0.10 -7.17 -9.92
C VAL A 148 -1.19 -7.98 -9.97
N GLU A 149 -1.88 -8.04 -8.84
CA GLU A 149 -3.14 -8.77 -8.73
C GLU A 149 -4.22 -7.89 -8.10
N ILE A 150 -5.47 -8.28 -8.33
CA ILE A 150 -6.65 -7.62 -7.77
C ILE A 150 -7.19 -8.52 -6.67
N ARG A 151 -7.47 -7.92 -5.50
CA ARG A 151 -8.06 -8.61 -4.36
C ARG A 151 -9.40 -7.96 -3.99
N GLY A 152 -10.24 -8.71 -3.29
CA GLY A 152 -11.49 -8.18 -2.74
C GLY A 152 -12.64 -8.12 -3.71
N ILE A 153 -12.55 -8.77 -4.85
CA ILE A 153 -13.68 -8.96 -5.79
C ILE A 153 -14.17 -10.39 -5.64
N ASP A 154 -15.46 -10.50 -5.36
CA ASP A 154 -16.14 -11.80 -5.28
C ASP A 154 -16.71 -12.18 -6.64
#